data_49e9450f1eb5a385293f5a027e10cf97
#
_entry.id   49e9450f1eb5a385293f5a027e10cf97
#
_cell.length_a   1.000
_cell.length_b   1.000
_cell.length_c   1.000
_cell.angle_alpha   90.00
_cell.angle_beta   90.00
_cell.angle_gamma   90.00
#
_symmetry.space_group_name_H-M   'P 1'
#
loop_
_entity.id
_entity.type
_entity.pdbx_description
1 polymer ?
#
loop_
_entity_poly.entity_id
_entity_poly.type
_entity_poly.pdbx_seq_one_letter_code
_entity_poly.pdbx_strand_id
1 'polypeptide(L)'
;GVRSSGPGSWLHMHRDRVDTHVVSCIIHVDDQSNEPWPLDFIDHEAVHHKITFKPGQMLFYESLCPHGRASEFDGKYYRNMYFHWRPSVWDSSPCQQLISKFSSIEEAQKSNQELLQMASIPETWRDWLCTNHERGCNHEDMIQRAMAHGFERSALEHVLASLSNQPSKCKPDEASEDNLVVDSANEQRSSFPTSLDWFNAPLTQPEHSPRAWRLDTPRAQVYEIPQLLSREECQRLIEAIDQSLQPSTVTRGSSDYRTSRTCHLRHQHPQLSQELDQRFADLLGVDPKLSEPIQGQRYDVGEYFKEHTDWFAPGTKEYATNTRNGGQRTWTIMVYLNAVELGGETLFKRLGRSFVPAIGTALAWNNLLIDGSPNPFTLHEAMPIELGSKWVITKWFRAESGRNG
;
A
#
# COMPACT_ATOMS: atom_id res chain seq x y z
N GLY A 1 -32.00 10.61 7.19
CA GLY A 1 -33.29 11.19 6.74
C GLY A 1 -34.36 10.14 6.57
N VAL A 2 -35.61 10.57 6.45
CA VAL A 2 -36.77 9.71 6.12
C VAL A 2 -37.26 10.06 4.72
N ARG A 3 -37.51 9.06 3.89
CA ARG A 3 -38.07 9.23 2.54
C ARG A 3 -39.31 8.35 2.40
N SER A 4 -40.36 8.95 1.83
CA SER A 4 -41.57 8.24 1.41
C SER A 4 -41.66 8.31 -0.11
N SER A 5 -41.75 7.18 -0.76
CA SER A 5 -41.97 7.06 -2.21
C SER A 5 -43.44 6.73 -2.48
N GLY A 6 -44.05 7.36 -3.48
CA GLY A 6 -45.39 7.13 -3.93
C GLY A 6 -45.48 6.37 -5.28
N PRO A 7 -46.68 6.14 -5.83
CA PRO A 7 -46.85 5.45 -7.11
C PRO A 7 -46.01 6.04 -8.22
N GLY A 8 -45.38 5.21 -9.07
CA GLY A 8 -44.52 5.61 -10.17
C GLY A 8 -43.11 6.13 -9.75
N SER A 9 -42.79 6.10 -8.45
CA SER A 9 -41.46 6.46 -7.98
C SER A 9 -40.43 5.43 -8.43
N TRP A 10 -39.28 5.87 -8.83
CA TRP A 10 -38.12 5.05 -9.16
C TRP A 10 -36.82 5.74 -8.74
N LEU A 11 -35.69 5.04 -8.76
CA LEU A 11 -34.41 5.59 -8.39
C LEU A 11 -33.35 5.12 -9.38
N HIS A 12 -32.76 6.05 -10.11
CA HIS A 12 -31.63 5.72 -10.98
C HIS A 12 -30.56 4.95 -10.23
N MET A 13 -29.91 4.02 -10.90
CA MET A 13 -28.67 3.45 -10.40
C MET A 13 -27.64 4.56 -10.23
N HIS A 14 -27.01 4.65 -9.07
CA HIS A 14 -26.05 5.71 -8.75
C HIS A 14 -25.08 5.24 -7.65
N ARG A 15 -23.97 5.96 -7.54
CA ARG A 15 -23.12 5.96 -6.35
C ARG A 15 -23.47 7.16 -5.49
N ASP A 16 -23.42 7.00 -4.18
CA ASP A 16 -23.66 8.09 -3.24
C ASP A 16 -22.55 9.17 -3.32
N ARG A 17 -22.80 10.28 -2.69
CA ARG A 17 -21.86 11.42 -2.61
C ARG A 17 -20.72 11.08 -1.64
N VAL A 18 -19.53 10.92 -2.16
CA VAL A 18 -18.32 10.56 -1.40
C VAL A 18 -17.85 11.62 -0.41
N ASP A 19 -18.26 12.88 -0.58
CA ASP A 19 -17.94 13.98 0.33
C ASP A 19 -18.72 13.91 1.67
N THR A 20 -19.84 13.20 1.68
CA THR A 20 -20.71 13.08 2.85
C THR A 20 -20.98 11.65 3.29
N HIS A 21 -20.71 10.67 2.44
CA HIS A 21 -21.08 9.27 2.62
C HIS A 21 -19.91 8.33 2.36
N VAL A 22 -19.50 7.56 3.35
CA VAL A 22 -18.54 6.45 3.19
C VAL A 22 -19.26 5.13 3.45
N VAL A 23 -20.02 5.07 4.53
CA VAL A 23 -20.91 3.94 4.85
C VAL A 23 -22.33 4.47 4.91
N SER A 24 -23.24 3.78 4.27
CA SER A 24 -24.66 4.08 4.25
C SER A 24 -25.47 2.95 4.85
N CYS A 25 -26.61 3.28 5.44
CA CYS A 25 -27.59 2.32 5.93
C CYS A 25 -28.98 2.70 5.46
N ILE A 26 -29.71 1.73 4.90
CA ILE A 26 -31.13 1.83 4.58
C ILE A 26 -31.89 0.97 5.59
N ILE A 27 -32.89 1.55 6.25
CA ILE A 27 -33.83 0.82 7.10
C ILE A 27 -35.22 0.93 6.46
N HIS A 28 -35.81 -0.21 6.14
CA HIS A 28 -37.19 -0.25 5.68
C HIS A 28 -38.14 -0.08 6.85
N VAL A 29 -39.00 0.93 6.78
CA VAL A 29 -39.94 1.23 7.87
C VAL A 29 -41.21 0.46 7.67
N ASP A 30 -41.93 0.72 6.57
CA ASP A 30 -43.17 0.07 6.17
C ASP A 30 -43.53 0.41 4.72
N ASP A 31 -44.47 -0.31 4.19
CA ASP A 31 -45.01 -0.07 2.85
C ASP A 31 -46.47 -0.53 2.68
N GLN A 32 -47.10 -0.01 1.65
CA GLN A 32 -48.31 -0.55 1.03
C GLN A 32 -48.04 -0.76 -0.46
N SER A 33 -47.31 -1.80 -0.76
CA SER A 33 -46.90 -2.21 -2.10
C SER A 33 -47.86 -3.26 -2.63
N ASN A 34 -48.22 -3.17 -3.93
CA ASN A 34 -48.97 -4.23 -4.62
C ASN A 34 -48.03 -5.40 -4.99
N GLU A 35 -46.80 -5.06 -5.38
CA GLU A 35 -45.72 -6.00 -5.70
C GLU A 35 -44.44 -5.65 -4.96
N PRO A 36 -43.51 -6.60 -4.73
CA PRO A 36 -42.22 -6.32 -4.13
C PRO A 36 -41.44 -5.28 -4.95
N TRP A 37 -40.92 -4.29 -4.27
CA TRP A 37 -40.07 -3.23 -4.88
C TRP A 37 -38.63 -3.35 -4.44
N PRO A 38 -37.79 -4.16 -5.13
CA PRO A 38 -36.44 -4.46 -4.71
C PRO A 38 -35.52 -3.25 -4.87
N LEU A 39 -34.48 -3.21 -4.02
CA LEU A 39 -33.28 -2.42 -4.26
C LEU A 39 -32.37 -3.23 -5.18
N ASP A 40 -32.02 -2.66 -6.31
CA ASP A 40 -30.94 -3.15 -7.17
C ASP A 40 -29.63 -2.67 -6.59
N PHE A 41 -28.70 -3.60 -6.35
CA PHE A 41 -27.42 -3.32 -5.70
C PHE A 41 -26.31 -4.09 -6.41
N ILE A 42 -25.16 -3.42 -6.66
CA ILE A 42 -24.00 -4.04 -7.25
C ILE A 42 -22.88 -4.03 -6.21
N ASP A 43 -22.40 -5.21 -5.85
CA ASP A 43 -21.37 -5.39 -4.84
C ASP A 43 -19.95 -5.12 -5.37
N HIS A 44 -18.98 -5.32 -4.49
CA HIS A 44 -17.54 -5.13 -4.80
C HIS A 44 -17.00 -6.13 -5.83
N GLU A 45 -17.69 -7.26 -6.06
CA GLU A 45 -17.35 -8.25 -7.10
C GLU A 45 -18.09 -7.98 -8.42
N ALA A 46 -18.77 -6.84 -8.52
CA ALA A 46 -19.64 -6.44 -9.63
C ALA A 46 -20.84 -7.40 -9.86
N VAL A 47 -21.23 -8.13 -8.82
CA VAL A 47 -22.42 -8.99 -8.86
C VAL A 47 -23.66 -8.16 -8.56
N HIS A 48 -24.69 -8.32 -9.40
CA HIS A 48 -25.98 -7.67 -9.21
C HIS A 48 -26.87 -8.46 -8.26
N HIS A 49 -27.37 -7.78 -7.23
CA HIS A 49 -28.32 -8.31 -6.24
C HIS A 49 -29.65 -7.54 -6.31
N LYS A 50 -30.75 -8.26 -6.16
CA LYS A 50 -32.09 -7.69 -5.92
C LYS A 50 -32.48 -7.93 -4.46
N ILE A 51 -32.54 -6.86 -3.68
CA ILE A 51 -32.75 -6.93 -2.24
C ILE A 51 -34.15 -6.42 -1.91
N THR A 52 -35.01 -7.32 -1.45
CA THR A 52 -36.36 -6.99 -0.97
C THR A 52 -36.35 -6.93 0.55
N PHE A 53 -36.86 -5.84 1.11
CA PHE A 53 -36.92 -5.63 2.56
C PHE A 53 -38.27 -5.97 3.15
N LYS A 54 -38.24 -6.48 4.37
CA LYS A 54 -39.42 -6.50 5.27
C LYS A 54 -39.29 -5.32 6.25
N PRO A 55 -40.42 -4.79 6.78
CA PRO A 55 -40.39 -3.76 7.80
C PRO A 55 -39.43 -4.10 8.96
N GLY A 56 -38.55 -3.16 9.34
CA GLY A 56 -37.53 -3.31 10.35
C GLY A 56 -36.20 -3.91 9.85
N GLN A 57 -36.12 -4.41 8.63
CA GLN A 57 -34.85 -4.85 8.07
C GLN A 57 -34.00 -3.67 7.62
N MET A 58 -32.68 -3.84 7.72
CA MET A 58 -31.70 -2.84 7.31
C MET A 58 -30.58 -3.45 6.47
N LEU A 59 -30.00 -2.63 5.62
CA LEU A 59 -28.81 -2.92 4.81
C LEU A 59 -27.75 -1.87 5.09
N PHE A 60 -26.56 -2.32 5.45
CA PHE A 60 -25.34 -1.50 5.47
C PHE A 60 -24.55 -1.75 4.18
N TYR A 61 -24.06 -0.67 3.58
CA TYR A 61 -23.26 -0.76 2.35
C TYR A 61 -22.28 0.39 2.24
N GLU A 62 -21.21 0.18 1.46
CA GLU A 62 -20.32 1.27 1.08
C GLU A 62 -20.95 2.16 0.02
N SER A 63 -20.84 3.44 0.22
CA SER A 63 -21.52 4.46 -0.60
C SER A 63 -21.07 4.45 -2.07
N LEU A 64 -19.90 3.86 -2.38
CA LEU A 64 -19.40 3.69 -3.74
C LEU A 64 -20.00 2.46 -4.47
N CYS A 65 -20.69 1.57 -3.79
CA CYS A 65 -21.42 0.49 -4.43
C CYS A 65 -22.62 1.06 -5.19
N PRO A 66 -22.73 0.84 -6.52
CA PRO A 66 -23.89 1.29 -7.29
C PRO A 66 -25.17 0.68 -6.78
N HIS A 67 -26.18 1.50 -6.57
CA HIS A 67 -27.49 1.02 -6.12
C HIS A 67 -28.62 1.90 -6.69
N GLY A 68 -29.83 1.35 -6.70
CA GLY A 68 -31.00 2.06 -7.22
C GLY A 68 -32.25 1.20 -7.17
N ARG A 69 -33.29 1.65 -7.85
CA ARG A 69 -34.53 0.91 -8.04
C ARG A 69 -34.95 1.08 -9.50
N ALA A 70 -34.60 0.11 -10.31
CA ALA A 70 -34.75 0.16 -11.76
C ALA A 70 -36.22 0.03 -12.22
N SER A 71 -37.11 -0.49 -11.37
CA SER A 71 -38.54 -0.57 -11.63
C SER A 71 -39.31 0.54 -10.95
N GLU A 72 -40.40 0.98 -11.55
CA GLU A 72 -41.36 1.89 -10.91
C GLU A 72 -42.05 1.23 -9.72
N PHE A 73 -42.32 2.02 -8.70
CA PHE A 73 -43.04 1.58 -7.52
C PHE A 73 -44.54 1.43 -7.84
N ASP A 74 -45.08 0.24 -7.63
CA ASP A 74 -46.50 -0.05 -7.68
C ASP A 74 -47.03 -0.25 -6.25
N GLY A 75 -47.78 0.70 -5.76
CA GLY A 75 -48.37 0.71 -4.43
C GLY A 75 -48.75 2.11 -3.97
N LYS A 76 -49.18 2.22 -2.72
CA LYS A 76 -49.60 3.52 -2.16
C LYS A 76 -48.45 4.33 -1.59
N TYR A 77 -47.56 3.68 -0.86
CA TYR A 77 -46.34 4.28 -0.31
C TYR A 77 -45.30 3.23 0.05
N TYR A 78 -44.01 3.66 0.06
CA TYR A 78 -42.86 2.88 0.51
C TYR A 78 -41.95 3.80 1.33
N ARG A 79 -41.70 3.50 2.61
CA ARG A 79 -40.97 4.38 3.54
C ARG A 79 -39.69 3.76 4.02
N ASN A 80 -38.60 4.51 3.87
CA ASN A 80 -37.27 4.14 4.37
C ASN A 80 -36.66 5.27 5.22
N MET A 81 -35.80 4.88 6.15
CA MET A 81 -34.85 5.77 6.80
C MET A 81 -33.46 5.53 6.23
N TYR A 82 -32.71 6.62 6.13
CA TYR A 82 -31.34 6.62 5.62
C TYR A 82 -30.40 7.25 6.63
N PHE A 83 -29.27 6.58 6.87
CA PHE A 83 -28.17 7.05 7.70
C PHE A 83 -26.90 6.95 6.91
N HIS A 84 -26.02 7.95 7.08
CA HIS A 84 -24.75 8.01 6.37
C HIS A 84 -23.67 8.42 7.35
N TRP A 85 -22.52 7.78 7.27
CA TRP A 85 -21.36 8.07 8.09
C TRP A 85 -20.14 8.31 7.22
N ARG A 86 -19.26 9.15 7.72
CA ARG A 86 -17.92 9.35 7.20
C ARG A 86 -16.94 9.51 8.36
N PRO A 87 -15.64 9.16 8.20
CA PRO A 87 -14.61 9.51 9.17
C PRO A 87 -14.56 11.04 9.36
N SER A 88 -14.19 11.49 10.56
CA SER A 88 -14.07 12.93 10.87
C SER A 88 -13.03 13.64 10.00
N VAL A 89 -11.95 12.91 9.66
CA VAL A 89 -10.88 13.34 8.75
C VAL A 89 -10.97 12.56 7.45
N TRP A 90 -11.96 12.89 6.62
CA TRP A 90 -12.18 12.22 5.34
C TRP A 90 -11.83 13.15 4.18
N ASP A 91 -10.78 12.78 3.41
CA ASP A 91 -10.50 13.39 2.11
C ASP A 91 -11.25 12.64 1.01
N SER A 92 -12.25 13.29 0.43
CA SER A 92 -13.03 12.73 -0.67
C SER A 92 -12.44 13.01 -2.05
N SER A 93 -11.38 13.81 -2.14
CA SER A 93 -10.80 14.25 -3.42
C SER A 93 -10.45 13.10 -4.36
N PRO A 94 -9.85 11.99 -3.89
CA PRO A 94 -9.52 10.85 -4.77
C PRO A 94 -10.75 10.14 -5.34
N CYS A 95 -11.91 10.25 -4.67
CA CYS A 95 -13.13 9.53 -5.03
C CYS A 95 -14.16 10.39 -5.78
N GLN A 96 -13.94 11.72 -5.91
CA GLN A 96 -14.91 12.63 -6.53
C GLN A 96 -15.28 12.22 -7.95
N GLN A 97 -14.34 11.73 -8.73
CA GLN A 97 -14.54 11.24 -10.09
C GLN A 97 -15.40 9.98 -10.20
N LEU A 98 -15.60 9.28 -9.07
CA LEU A 98 -16.38 8.04 -9.02
C LEU A 98 -17.88 8.30 -8.81
N ILE A 99 -18.26 9.54 -8.46
CA ILE A 99 -19.68 9.91 -8.33
C ILE A 99 -20.31 9.85 -9.72
N SER A 100 -21.28 8.97 -9.88
CA SER A 100 -21.90 8.71 -11.17
C SER A 100 -23.37 8.30 -11.02
N LYS A 101 -24.13 8.60 -12.08
CA LYS A 101 -25.46 8.04 -12.31
C LYS A 101 -25.39 7.18 -13.55
N PHE A 102 -26.09 6.08 -13.54
CA PHE A 102 -26.09 5.10 -14.62
C PHE A 102 -27.49 5.00 -15.24
N SER A 103 -27.52 4.83 -16.55
CA SER A 103 -28.78 4.68 -17.29
C SER A 103 -29.37 3.26 -17.17
N SER A 104 -28.53 2.28 -16.80
CA SER A 104 -28.97 0.90 -16.63
C SER A 104 -28.13 0.15 -15.58
N ILE A 105 -28.60 -1.04 -15.18
CA ILE A 105 -27.89 -1.95 -14.29
C ILE A 105 -26.60 -2.45 -14.96
N GLU A 106 -26.66 -2.77 -16.23
CA GLU A 106 -25.51 -3.24 -17.02
C GLU A 106 -24.40 -2.20 -17.06
N GLU A 107 -24.73 -0.93 -17.26
CA GLU A 107 -23.77 0.18 -17.23
C GLU A 107 -23.11 0.30 -15.84
N ALA A 108 -23.90 0.19 -14.77
CA ALA A 108 -23.41 0.23 -13.40
C ALA A 108 -22.49 -0.96 -13.07
N GLN A 109 -22.85 -2.16 -13.53
CA GLN A 109 -22.02 -3.37 -13.39
C GLN A 109 -20.68 -3.21 -14.13
N LYS A 110 -20.73 -2.77 -15.39
CA LYS A 110 -19.54 -2.54 -16.20
C LYS A 110 -18.59 -1.54 -15.53
N SER A 111 -19.13 -0.41 -15.05
CA SER A 111 -18.35 0.58 -14.32
C SER A 111 -17.71 0.01 -13.06
N ASN A 112 -18.37 -0.89 -12.33
CA ASN A 112 -17.80 -1.54 -11.16
C ASN A 112 -16.72 -2.57 -11.53
N GLN A 113 -16.91 -3.31 -12.62
CA GLN A 113 -15.88 -4.21 -13.17
C GLN A 113 -14.62 -3.47 -13.58
N GLU A 114 -14.76 -2.31 -14.22
CA GLU A 114 -13.63 -1.44 -14.59
C GLU A 114 -12.86 -0.96 -13.34
N LEU A 115 -13.57 -0.56 -12.28
CA LEU A 115 -12.93 -0.19 -11.01
C LEU A 115 -12.21 -1.37 -10.36
N LEU A 116 -12.79 -2.57 -10.39
CA LEU A 116 -12.14 -3.78 -9.88
C LEU A 116 -10.85 -4.10 -10.66
N GLN A 117 -10.90 -4.00 -11.98
CA GLN A 117 -9.72 -4.19 -12.82
C GLN A 117 -8.63 -3.17 -12.49
N MET A 118 -8.99 -1.89 -12.34
CA MET A 118 -8.05 -0.85 -11.93
C MET A 118 -7.51 -1.10 -10.51
N ALA A 119 -8.34 -1.53 -9.57
CA ALA A 119 -7.94 -1.86 -8.21
C ALA A 119 -7.05 -3.10 -8.14
N SER A 120 -7.10 -3.99 -9.14
CA SER A 120 -6.22 -5.15 -9.24
C SER A 120 -4.76 -4.78 -9.51
N ILE A 121 -4.50 -3.54 -9.98
CA ILE A 121 -3.16 -3.02 -10.19
C ILE A 121 -2.72 -2.31 -8.92
N PRO A 122 -1.71 -2.81 -8.18
CA PRO A 122 -1.18 -2.16 -7.00
C PRO A 122 -0.78 -0.71 -7.25
N GLU A 123 -0.87 0.13 -6.22
CA GLU A 123 -0.55 1.56 -6.32
C GLU A 123 0.88 1.78 -6.85
N THR A 124 1.84 0.97 -6.42
CA THR A 124 3.22 1.00 -6.92
C THR A 124 3.32 0.80 -8.43
N TRP A 125 2.51 -0.09 -8.99
CA TRP A 125 2.45 -0.29 -10.44
C TRP A 125 1.73 0.87 -11.15
N ARG A 126 0.72 1.44 -10.53
CA ARG A 126 0.07 2.65 -11.05
C ARG A 126 1.03 3.84 -11.06
N ASP A 127 1.81 4.03 -9.98
CA ASP A 127 2.86 5.05 -9.90
C ASP A 127 3.95 4.82 -10.93
N TRP A 128 4.35 3.55 -11.14
CA TRP A 128 5.29 3.18 -12.19
C TRP A 128 4.76 3.52 -13.58
N LEU A 129 3.51 3.16 -13.88
CA LEU A 129 2.84 3.50 -15.15
C LEU A 129 2.76 5.03 -15.33
N CYS A 130 2.36 5.77 -14.30
CA CYS A 130 2.30 7.23 -14.30
C CYS A 130 3.66 7.85 -14.61
N THR A 131 4.69 7.46 -13.84
CA THR A 131 6.05 7.99 -13.98
C THR A 131 6.63 7.74 -15.37
N ASN A 132 6.41 6.54 -15.93
CA ASN A 132 6.93 6.21 -17.27
C ASN A 132 6.08 6.83 -18.39
N HIS A 133 4.78 7.00 -18.18
CA HIS A 133 3.92 7.79 -19.08
C HIS A 133 4.40 9.25 -19.18
N GLU A 134 4.66 9.91 -18.03
CA GLU A 134 5.17 11.28 -17.97
C GLU A 134 6.55 11.45 -18.63
N ARG A 135 7.37 10.38 -18.63
CA ARG A 135 8.66 10.32 -19.34
C ARG A 135 8.55 10.06 -20.83
N GLY A 136 7.34 9.82 -21.34
CA GLY A 136 7.08 9.53 -22.74
C GLY A 136 7.46 8.11 -23.17
N CYS A 137 7.53 7.16 -22.23
CA CYS A 137 7.78 5.76 -22.56
C CYS A 137 6.64 5.18 -23.41
N ASN A 138 6.97 4.20 -24.26
CA ASN A 138 5.99 3.56 -25.13
C ASN A 138 4.98 2.77 -24.29
N HIS A 139 3.68 3.05 -24.46
CA HIS A 139 2.61 2.40 -23.69
C HIS A 139 2.55 0.89 -23.94
N GLU A 140 2.80 0.43 -25.18
CA GLU A 140 2.77 -1.01 -25.47
C GLU A 140 3.88 -1.75 -24.72
N ASP A 141 5.09 -1.18 -24.65
CA ASP A 141 6.20 -1.77 -23.90
C ASP A 141 5.88 -1.82 -22.39
N MET A 142 5.24 -0.76 -21.86
CA MET A 142 4.79 -0.71 -20.47
C MET A 142 3.73 -1.78 -20.19
N ILE A 143 2.76 -1.94 -21.10
CA ILE A 143 1.70 -2.96 -21.01
C ILE A 143 2.32 -4.36 -21.04
N GLN A 144 3.17 -4.66 -22.02
CA GLN A 144 3.82 -5.97 -22.15
C GLN A 144 4.60 -6.35 -20.89
N ARG A 145 5.29 -5.37 -20.32
CA ARG A 145 6.03 -5.59 -19.09
C ARG A 145 5.11 -5.90 -17.91
N ALA A 146 4.08 -5.11 -17.70
CA ALA A 146 3.14 -5.32 -16.63
C ALA A 146 2.37 -6.65 -16.79
N MET A 147 2.03 -7.05 -18.02
CA MET A 147 1.46 -8.36 -18.33
C MET A 147 2.39 -9.52 -17.96
N ALA A 148 3.70 -9.37 -18.14
CA ALA A 148 4.69 -10.36 -17.68
C ALA A 148 4.68 -10.57 -16.17
N HIS A 149 4.17 -9.61 -15.40
CA HIS A 149 3.93 -9.70 -13.95
C HIS A 149 2.51 -10.16 -13.57
N GLY A 150 1.71 -10.58 -14.55
CA GLY A 150 0.41 -11.20 -14.33
C GLY A 150 -0.77 -10.22 -14.33
N PHE A 151 -0.58 -8.97 -14.75
CA PHE A 151 -1.68 -8.02 -14.85
C PHE A 151 -2.43 -8.16 -16.18
N GLU A 152 -3.75 -7.96 -16.10
CA GLU A 152 -4.61 -7.99 -17.26
C GLU A 152 -4.39 -6.78 -18.17
N ARG A 153 -4.26 -7.00 -19.48
CA ARG A 153 -4.06 -5.93 -20.48
C ARG A 153 -5.12 -4.83 -20.37
N SER A 154 -6.39 -5.23 -20.25
CA SER A 154 -7.52 -4.29 -20.14
C SER A 154 -7.41 -3.33 -18.96
N ALA A 155 -6.96 -3.84 -17.80
CA ALA A 155 -6.74 -3.02 -16.62
C ALA A 155 -5.62 -1.99 -16.82
N LEU A 156 -4.54 -2.39 -17.47
CA LEU A 156 -3.39 -1.53 -17.76
C LEU A 156 -3.76 -0.43 -18.77
N GLU A 157 -4.50 -0.79 -19.83
CA GLU A 157 -5.01 0.16 -20.83
C GLU A 157 -5.93 1.22 -20.20
N HIS A 158 -6.80 0.82 -19.25
CA HIS A 158 -7.63 1.77 -18.50
C HIS A 158 -6.82 2.75 -17.65
N VAL A 159 -5.79 2.27 -16.95
CA VAL A 159 -4.90 3.15 -16.17
C VAL A 159 -4.20 4.15 -17.11
N LEU A 160 -3.60 3.69 -18.18
CA LEU A 160 -2.88 4.56 -19.12
C LEU A 160 -3.81 5.55 -19.84
N ALA A 161 -5.03 5.13 -20.21
CA ALA A 161 -6.04 6.01 -20.77
C ALA A 161 -6.47 7.11 -19.78
N SER A 162 -6.60 6.78 -18.48
CA SER A 162 -6.91 7.75 -17.44
C SER A 162 -5.81 8.79 -17.24
N LEU A 163 -4.53 8.39 -17.38
CA LEU A 163 -3.39 9.31 -17.34
C LEU A 163 -3.35 10.26 -18.53
N SER A 164 -3.68 9.77 -19.73
CA SER A 164 -3.69 10.56 -20.96
C SER A 164 -4.79 11.63 -20.98
N ASN A 165 -5.85 11.46 -20.22
CA ASN A 165 -6.99 12.39 -20.12
C ASN A 165 -6.86 13.44 -19.00
N GLN A 166 -5.82 13.37 -18.17
CA GLN A 166 -5.57 14.38 -17.13
C GLN A 166 -4.67 15.49 -17.69
N PRO A 167 -4.99 16.78 -17.48
CA PRO A 167 -4.03 17.84 -17.77
C PRO A 167 -2.81 17.63 -16.87
N SER A 168 -1.61 17.66 -17.45
CA SER A 168 -0.35 17.41 -16.73
C SER A 168 -0.26 18.24 -15.46
N LYS A 169 -0.24 17.57 -14.31
CA LYS A 169 -0.15 18.19 -12.97
C LYS A 169 1.28 18.51 -12.55
N CYS A 170 2.22 18.55 -13.46
CA CYS A 170 3.60 18.95 -13.15
C CYS A 170 3.92 20.31 -13.76
N LYS A 171 3.57 21.37 -13.03
CA LYS A 171 4.40 22.59 -13.00
C LYS A 171 5.12 22.60 -11.66
N PRO A 172 6.41 22.92 -11.62
CA PRO A 172 7.11 23.12 -10.35
C PRO A 172 6.52 24.36 -9.69
N ASP A 173 5.77 24.17 -8.61
CA ASP A 173 5.32 25.27 -7.77
C ASP A 173 6.50 25.76 -6.97
N GLU A 174 6.74 27.07 -7.11
CA GLU A 174 7.68 27.83 -6.32
C GLU A 174 7.34 27.72 -4.83
N ALA A 175 8.39 27.52 -4.04
CA ALA A 175 8.33 27.40 -2.60
C ALA A 175 7.60 28.60 -1.96
N SER A 176 6.57 28.33 -1.21
CA SER A 176 6.10 29.21 -0.14
C SER A 176 6.66 28.70 1.18
N GLU A 177 7.59 29.46 1.73
CA GLU A 177 8.06 29.32 3.11
C GLU A 177 6.88 29.68 4.03
N ASP A 178 6.33 28.70 4.73
CA ASP A 178 5.51 28.95 5.90
C ASP A 178 6.07 28.21 7.11
N ASN A 179 6.49 29.03 8.07
CA ASN A 179 7.04 28.66 9.36
C ASN A 179 6.10 27.74 10.14
N LEU A 180 6.49 26.51 10.37
CA LEU A 180 5.89 25.65 11.39
C LEU A 180 6.69 25.78 12.70
N VAL A 181 6.06 26.48 13.63
CA VAL A 181 6.43 26.52 15.04
C VAL A 181 6.27 25.12 15.62
N VAL A 182 7.39 24.54 16.07
CA VAL A 182 7.39 23.28 16.81
C VAL A 182 6.96 23.57 18.24
N ASP A 183 5.74 23.22 18.57
CA ASP A 183 5.29 23.20 19.97
C ASP A 183 5.74 21.89 20.62
N SER A 184 6.68 22.04 21.57
CA SER A 184 7.14 20.98 22.44
C SER A 184 6.10 20.68 23.50
N ALA A 185 5.28 19.64 23.30
CA ALA A 185 4.44 19.14 24.37
C ALA A 185 4.24 17.62 24.31
N ASN A 186 4.68 17.04 25.38
CA ASN A 186 4.19 15.82 26.02
C ASN A 186 4.83 14.49 25.62
N GLU A 187 5.90 14.20 26.37
CA GLU A 187 6.42 12.85 26.57
C GLU A 187 5.39 11.97 27.28
N GLN A 188 4.59 11.23 26.52
CA GLN A 188 4.12 9.93 26.97
C GLN A 188 4.87 8.88 26.14
N ARG A 189 6.04 8.48 26.64
CA ARG A 189 6.72 7.28 26.18
C ARG A 189 5.81 6.09 26.43
N SER A 190 5.15 5.61 25.37
CA SER A 190 4.58 4.27 25.36
C SER A 190 5.73 3.31 25.64
N SER A 191 5.58 2.47 26.66
CA SER A 191 6.52 1.38 26.94
C SER A 191 6.59 0.49 25.70
N PHE A 192 7.75 0.42 25.07
CA PHE A 192 7.97 -0.50 23.98
C PHE A 192 7.70 -1.93 24.46
N PRO A 193 7.00 -2.76 23.66
CA PRO A 193 6.72 -4.15 24.04
C PRO A 193 8.02 -4.92 24.30
N THR A 194 8.05 -5.72 25.34
CA THR A 194 9.19 -6.57 25.67
C THR A 194 9.19 -7.82 24.80
N SER A 195 10.34 -8.15 24.27
CA SER A 195 10.81 -9.34 23.56
C SER A 195 9.92 -10.05 22.53
N LEU A 196 8.67 -10.37 22.78
CA LEU A 196 7.81 -11.12 21.83
C LEU A 196 6.46 -10.44 21.55
N ASP A 197 6.08 -9.44 22.33
CA ASP A 197 4.78 -8.78 22.20
C ASP A 197 4.64 -7.98 20.91
N TRP A 198 5.75 -7.46 20.36
CA TRP A 198 5.80 -6.76 19.07
C TRP A 198 5.59 -7.69 17.87
N PHE A 199 5.72 -8.99 18.06
CA PHE A 199 5.59 -9.99 17.00
C PHE A 199 4.19 -9.97 16.37
N ASN A 200 3.17 -9.69 17.15
CA ASN A 200 1.79 -9.58 16.73
C ASN A 200 1.27 -8.13 16.69
N ALA A 201 2.11 -7.16 17.08
CA ALA A 201 1.69 -5.78 17.08
C ALA A 201 1.38 -5.33 15.64
N PRO A 202 0.22 -4.72 15.38
CA PRO A 202 0.00 -4.03 14.12
C PRO A 202 1.02 -2.91 13.99
N LEU A 203 1.43 -2.58 12.76
CA LEU A 203 2.22 -1.38 12.52
C LEU A 203 1.51 -0.19 13.16
N THR A 204 2.21 0.52 14.03
CA THR A 204 1.70 1.77 14.56
C THR A 204 1.68 2.79 13.43
N GLN A 205 0.52 3.39 13.19
CA GLN A 205 0.41 4.52 12.28
C GLN A 205 0.32 5.79 13.12
N PRO A 206 1.38 6.60 13.20
CA PRO A 206 1.27 7.95 13.74
C PRO A 206 0.22 8.73 12.93
N GLU A 207 -0.45 9.69 13.56
CA GLU A 207 -1.55 10.48 12.93
C GLU A 207 -1.20 11.13 11.59
N HIS A 208 0.11 11.28 11.30
CA HIS A 208 0.66 11.86 10.07
C HIS A 208 1.50 10.89 9.24
N SER A 209 1.41 9.59 9.52
CA SER A 209 2.15 8.56 8.76
C SER A 209 1.40 8.15 7.51
N PRO A 210 2.09 7.90 6.40
CA PRO A 210 1.47 7.35 5.21
C PRO A 210 0.81 6.00 5.52
N ARG A 211 -0.26 5.71 4.81
CA ARG A 211 -1.08 4.52 5.00
C ARG A 211 -0.25 3.26 4.71
N ALA A 212 -0.14 2.36 5.68
CA ALA A 212 0.46 1.04 5.46
C ALA A 212 -0.61 0.06 4.95
N TRP A 213 -0.30 -0.62 3.85
CA TRP A 213 -1.17 -1.63 3.24
C TRP A 213 -0.60 -3.01 3.53
N ARG A 214 -1.30 -3.78 4.34
CA ARG A 214 -0.92 -5.16 4.61
C ARG A 214 -1.30 -6.03 3.41
N LEU A 215 -0.35 -6.86 2.96
CA LEU A 215 -0.64 -7.89 1.97
C LEU A 215 -1.67 -8.88 2.52
N ASP A 216 -2.74 -9.13 1.76
CA ASP A 216 -3.78 -10.09 2.15
C ASP A 216 -3.28 -11.53 1.96
N THR A 217 -2.62 -12.02 2.98
CA THR A 217 -2.11 -13.39 3.08
C THR A 217 -1.93 -13.80 4.54
N PRO A 218 -2.34 -15.03 4.93
CA PRO A 218 -2.05 -15.56 6.25
C PRO A 218 -0.61 -16.06 6.40
N ARG A 219 0.16 -16.12 5.31
CA ARG A 219 1.49 -16.76 5.25
C ARG A 219 2.62 -15.87 5.75
N ALA A 220 2.46 -14.54 5.65
CA ALA A 220 3.47 -13.58 6.07
C ALA A 220 2.84 -12.24 6.43
N GLN A 221 3.51 -11.49 7.29
CA GLN A 221 3.22 -10.07 7.50
C GLN A 221 4.13 -9.27 6.58
N VAL A 222 3.58 -8.74 5.49
CA VAL A 222 4.26 -7.86 4.54
C VAL A 222 3.40 -6.62 4.37
N TYR A 223 4.00 -5.46 4.47
CA TYR A 223 3.35 -4.16 4.35
C TYR A 223 4.02 -3.34 3.25
N GLU A 224 3.21 -2.70 2.45
CA GLU A 224 3.62 -1.64 1.53
C GLU A 224 3.21 -0.29 2.13
N ILE A 225 4.14 0.66 2.19
CA ILE A 225 3.96 1.95 2.84
C ILE A 225 4.36 3.04 1.86
N PRO A 226 3.40 3.55 1.06
CA PRO A 226 3.67 4.61 0.10
C PRO A 226 4.10 5.90 0.81
N GLN A 227 4.99 6.64 0.18
CA GLN A 227 5.40 7.98 0.62
C GLN A 227 5.90 8.05 2.08
N LEU A 228 6.53 6.97 2.57
CA LEU A 228 7.15 6.98 3.89
C LEU A 228 8.26 8.02 3.99
N LEU A 229 8.99 8.23 2.88
CA LEU A 229 9.97 9.32 2.75
C LEU A 229 9.53 10.26 1.64
N SER A 230 9.75 11.57 1.86
CA SER A 230 9.53 12.56 0.82
C SER A 230 10.53 12.43 -0.32
N ARG A 231 10.26 13.04 -1.46
CA ARG A 231 11.17 13.07 -2.61
C ARG A 231 12.52 13.73 -2.24
N GLU A 232 12.48 14.79 -1.44
CA GLU A 232 13.65 15.52 -0.97
C GLU A 232 14.49 14.68 0.00
N GLU A 233 13.84 13.92 0.90
CA GLU A 233 14.53 12.98 1.79
C GLU A 233 15.22 11.88 0.98
N CYS A 234 14.53 11.33 -0.01
CA CYS A 234 15.10 10.33 -0.91
C CYS A 234 16.31 10.85 -1.67
N GLN A 235 16.23 12.07 -2.21
CA GLN A 235 17.34 12.68 -2.93
C GLN A 235 18.55 12.89 -2.03
N ARG A 236 18.38 13.42 -0.81
CA ARG A 236 19.45 13.58 0.18
C ARG A 236 20.12 12.25 0.54
N LEU A 237 19.30 11.18 0.65
CA LEU A 237 19.80 9.83 0.93
C LEU A 237 20.62 9.28 -0.24
N ILE A 238 20.18 9.46 -1.48
CA ILE A 238 20.92 9.07 -2.68
C ILE A 238 22.30 9.74 -2.69
N GLU A 239 22.36 11.05 -2.45
CA GLU A 239 23.62 11.81 -2.41
C GLU A 239 24.55 11.31 -1.29
N ALA A 240 23.99 11.04 -0.10
CA ALA A 240 24.76 10.49 1.02
C ALA A 240 25.30 9.09 0.73
N ILE A 241 24.53 8.25 0.07
CA ILE A 241 24.93 6.87 -0.31
C ILE A 241 26.01 6.91 -1.38
N ASP A 242 25.85 7.74 -2.41
CA ASP A 242 26.76 7.77 -3.58
C ASP A 242 28.21 8.12 -3.19
N GLN A 243 28.37 8.93 -2.16
CA GLN A 243 29.70 9.33 -1.64
C GLN A 243 30.50 8.17 -1.01
N SER A 244 29.87 7.02 -0.72
CA SER A 244 30.42 6.01 0.18
C SER A 244 30.27 4.58 -0.26
N LEU A 245 29.88 4.37 -1.49
CA LEU A 245 29.61 3.04 -2.03
C LEU A 245 30.84 2.15 -2.08
N GLN A 246 30.69 0.90 -1.60
CA GLN A 246 31.66 -0.17 -1.72
C GLN A 246 30.96 -1.39 -2.37
N PRO A 247 31.69 -2.26 -3.09
CA PRO A 247 31.10 -3.53 -3.56
C PRO A 247 30.43 -4.28 -2.41
N SER A 248 29.21 -4.75 -2.62
CA SER A 248 28.48 -5.48 -1.58
C SER A 248 29.16 -6.79 -1.21
N THR A 249 29.17 -7.11 0.08
CA THR A 249 29.61 -8.40 0.58
C THR A 249 28.39 -9.28 0.87
N VAL A 250 28.50 -10.58 0.68
CA VAL A 250 27.49 -11.58 1.05
C VAL A 250 28.02 -12.47 2.15
N THR A 251 27.15 -12.85 3.08
CA THR A 251 27.49 -13.80 4.15
C THR A 251 27.61 -15.23 3.61
N ARG A 252 26.95 -15.54 2.49
CA ARG A 252 27.03 -16.82 1.77
C ARG A 252 26.97 -16.60 0.25
N GLY A 253 27.70 -17.40 -0.51
CA GLY A 253 27.63 -17.47 -1.97
C GLY A 253 28.88 -16.96 -2.67
N SER A 254 28.90 -17.11 -4.01
CA SER A 254 29.91 -16.53 -4.90
C SER A 254 29.65 -15.04 -5.11
N SER A 255 30.63 -14.33 -5.73
CA SER A 255 30.48 -12.92 -6.14
C SER A 255 29.26 -12.66 -7.03
N ASP A 256 28.71 -13.70 -7.67
CA ASP A 256 27.53 -13.61 -8.54
C ASP A 256 26.21 -13.69 -7.78
N TYR A 257 26.22 -13.76 -6.45
CA TYR A 257 24.99 -13.87 -5.66
C TYR A 257 24.35 -12.51 -5.42
N ARG A 258 25.18 -11.49 -5.25
CA ARG A 258 24.79 -10.08 -5.09
C ARG A 258 25.82 -9.20 -5.79
N THR A 259 25.38 -8.42 -6.76
CA THR A 259 26.27 -7.59 -7.60
C THR A 259 26.20 -6.10 -7.26
N SER A 260 25.25 -5.69 -6.39
CA SER A 260 25.06 -4.30 -5.96
C SER A 260 26.26 -3.69 -5.21
N ARG A 261 26.22 -2.40 -4.99
CA ARG A 261 27.13 -1.66 -4.12
C ARG A 261 26.40 -1.20 -2.85
N THR A 262 27.11 -1.16 -1.72
CA THR A 262 26.54 -0.81 -0.41
C THR A 262 27.37 0.19 0.35
N CYS A 263 26.72 0.90 1.26
CA CYS A 263 27.36 1.69 2.30
C CYS A 263 26.59 1.56 3.63
N HIS A 264 27.22 1.95 4.74
CA HIS A 264 26.58 2.07 6.05
C HIS A 264 26.45 3.56 6.41
N LEU A 265 25.23 4.09 6.40
CA LEU A 265 24.97 5.52 6.60
C LEU A 265 25.47 6.04 7.94
N ARG A 266 25.46 5.22 9.00
CA ARG A 266 25.84 5.62 10.36
C ARG A 266 27.27 6.19 10.45
N HIS A 267 28.19 5.70 9.64
CA HIS A 267 29.60 6.13 9.71
C HIS A 267 29.82 7.54 9.19
N GLN A 268 29.06 7.96 8.20
CA GLN A 268 29.27 9.24 7.53
C GLN A 268 28.16 10.26 7.80
N HIS A 269 26.95 9.77 8.05
CA HIS A 269 25.75 10.58 8.31
C HIS A 269 25.04 10.14 9.59
N PRO A 270 25.70 10.26 10.79
CA PRO A 270 25.16 9.70 12.04
C PRO A 270 23.84 10.31 12.46
N GLN A 271 23.63 11.62 12.26
CA GLN A 271 22.37 12.29 12.61
C GLN A 271 21.22 11.80 11.73
N LEU A 272 21.40 11.77 10.40
CA LEU A 272 20.41 11.27 9.45
C LEU A 272 20.07 9.80 9.74
N SER A 273 21.08 8.98 10.06
CA SER A 273 20.86 7.58 10.44
C SER A 273 20.03 7.48 11.72
N GLN A 274 20.29 8.30 12.73
CA GLN A 274 19.58 8.28 13.99
C GLN A 274 18.11 8.70 13.84
N GLU A 275 17.84 9.73 13.06
CA GLU A 275 16.46 10.18 12.76
C GLU A 275 15.65 9.08 12.08
N LEU A 276 16.23 8.42 11.07
CA LEU A 276 15.58 7.30 10.39
C LEU A 276 15.45 6.07 11.28
N ASP A 277 16.45 5.77 12.13
CA ASP A 277 16.40 4.67 13.08
C ASP A 277 15.22 4.81 14.03
N GLN A 278 14.99 6.01 14.57
CA GLN A 278 13.86 6.30 15.43
C GLN A 278 12.54 6.20 14.67
N ARG A 279 12.44 6.84 13.50
CA ARG A 279 11.23 6.85 12.68
C ARG A 279 10.78 5.43 12.28
N PHE A 280 11.72 4.57 11.90
CA PHE A 280 11.39 3.18 11.54
C PHE A 280 11.04 2.33 12.75
N ALA A 281 11.69 2.56 13.89
CA ALA A 281 11.36 1.90 15.14
C ALA A 281 9.95 2.28 15.62
N ASP A 282 9.61 3.56 15.57
CA ASP A 282 8.28 4.07 15.93
C ASP A 282 7.20 3.49 15.01
N LEU A 283 7.47 3.45 13.69
CA LEU A 283 6.55 2.88 12.71
C LEU A 283 6.24 1.41 12.98
N LEU A 284 7.25 0.63 13.36
CA LEU A 284 7.11 -0.80 13.64
C LEU A 284 6.68 -1.09 15.08
N GLY A 285 6.70 -0.09 15.97
CA GLY A 285 6.44 -0.28 17.41
C GLY A 285 7.53 -1.09 18.12
N VAL A 286 8.80 -0.97 17.69
CA VAL A 286 9.94 -1.71 18.24
C VAL A 286 10.97 -0.78 18.88
N ASP A 287 11.76 -1.31 19.84
CA ASP A 287 12.84 -0.51 20.44
C ASP A 287 13.94 -0.23 19.40
N PRO A 288 14.31 1.04 19.16
CA PRO A 288 15.38 1.40 18.22
C PRO A 288 16.74 0.77 18.58
N LYS A 289 16.98 0.39 19.85
CA LYS A 289 18.19 -0.32 20.29
C LYS A 289 18.32 -1.73 19.71
N LEU A 290 17.22 -2.30 19.20
CA LEU A 290 17.20 -3.60 18.56
C LEU A 290 17.64 -3.54 17.09
N SER A 291 18.01 -2.38 16.56
CA SER A 291 18.25 -2.18 15.15
C SER A 291 19.71 -2.33 14.73
N GLU A 292 19.92 -2.88 13.53
CA GLU A 292 21.20 -2.83 12.83
C GLU A 292 21.42 -1.45 12.19
N PRO A 293 22.66 -1.05 11.87
CA PRO A 293 22.91 0.17 11.08
C PRO A 293 22.19 0.13 9.74
N ILE A 294 21.63 1.27 9.30
CA ILE A 294 21.00 1.40 7.98
C ILE A 294 22.02 1.14 6.89
N GLN A 295 21.68 0.25 5.96
CA GLN A 295 22.48 -0.02 4.78
C GLN A 295 21.87 0.68 3.56
N GLY A 296 22.64 1.58 2.94
CA GLY A 296 22.33 2.13 1.62
C GLY A 296 22.83 1.20 0.51
N GLN A 297 22.06 1.08 -0.57
CA GLN A 297 22.37 0.16 -1.68
C GLN A 297 22.08 0.84 -3.00
N ARG A 298 22.93 0.57 -4.00
CA ARG A 298 22.73 0.93 -5.40
C ARG A 298 22.89 -0.29 -6.28
N TYR A 299 21.98 -0.42 -7.24
CA TYR A 299 22.00 -1.40 -8.32
C TYR A 299 22.01 -0.67 -9.65
N ASP A 300 22.96 -0.99 -10.52
CA ASP A 300 23.02 -0.52 -11.89
C ASP A 300 22.47 -1.58 -12.87
N VAL A 301 22.42 -1.26 -14.17
CA VAL A 301 21.93 -2.16 -15.21
C VAL A 301 22.65 -3.51 -15.14
N GLY A 302 21.88 -4.58 -15.13
CA GLY A 302 22.34 -5.97 -14.99
C GLY A 302 22.61 -6.41 -13.56
N GLU A 303 22.61 -5.50 -12.57
CA GLU A 303 22.81 -5.85 -11.15
C GLU A 303 21.53 -6.34 -10.50
N TYR A 304 21.69 -7.28 -9.56
CA TYR A 304 20.61 -7.99 -8.88
C TYR A 304 21.05 -8.48 -7.50
N PHE A 305 20.09 -9.01 -6.73
CA PHE A 305 20.35 -9.83 -5.56
C PHE A 305 19.48 -11.09 -5.63
N LYS A 306 20.10 -12.25 -5.77
CA LYS A 306 19.39 -13.54 -5.87
C LYS A 306 18.49 -13.80 -4.68
N GLU A 307 17.62 -14.77 -4.82
CA GLU A 307 16.68 -15.17 -3.78
C GLU A 307 17.37 -15.44 -2.44
N HIS A 308 16.90 -14.78 -1.39
CA HIS A 308 17.43 -14.90 -0.03
C HIS A 308 16.35 -14.61 1.00
N THR A 309 16.69 -14.93 2.23
CA THR A 309 15.92 -14.51 3.41
C THR A 309 16.80 -13.62 4.27
N ASP A 310 16.20 -12.68 4.98
CA ASP A 310 16.92 -11.83 5.92
C ASP A 310 17.20 -12.54 7.27
N TRP A 311 16.39 -13.53 7.60
CA TRP A 311 16.64 -14.37 8.77
C TRP A 311 17.77 -15.38 8.52
N PHE A 312 18.50 -15.70 9.58
CA PHE A 312 19.59 -16.68 9.55
C PHE A 312 19.04 -18.08 9.80
N ALA A 313 19.47 -19.07 8.99
CA ALA A 313 18.99 -20.44 9.09
C ALA A 313 19.45 -21.12 10.38
N PRO A 314 18.56 -21.54 11.30
CA PRO A 314 18.93 -22.24 12.52
C PRO A 314 19.80 -23.48 12.25
N GLY A 315 20.72 -23.76 13.16
CA GLY A 315 21.62 -24.91 13.02
C GLY A 315 22.80 -24.71 12.07
N THR A 316 22.93 -23.54 11.44
CA THR A 316 24.07 -23.21 10.56
C THR A 316 25.16 -22.44 11.29
N LYS A 317 26.40 -22.49 10.76
CA LYS A 317 27.50 -21.66 11.26
C LYS A 317 27.18 -20.16 11.16
N GLU A 318 26.50 -19.77 10.10
CA GLU A 318 26.04 -18.39 9.87
C GLU A 318 25.09 -17.94 10.98
N TYR A 319 24.09 -18.76 11.33
CA TYR A 319 23.20 -18.51 12.46
C TYR A 319 24.00 -18.29 13.75
N ALA A 320 24.88 -19.25 14.11
CA ALA A 320 25.67 -19.18 15.33
C ALA A 320 26.57 -17.93 15.41
N THR A 321 27.07 -17.45 14.26
CA THR A 321 27.91 -16.26 14.18
C THR A 321 27.10 -14.97 14.28
N ASN A 322 26.03 -14.86 13.49
CA ASN A 322 25.29 -13.60 13.34
C ASN A 322 24.23 -13.37 14.42
N THR A 323 23.78 -14.42 15.12
CA THR A 323 22.81 -14.28 16.21
C THR A 323 23.44 -14.14 17.60
N ARG A 324 24.75 -14.31 17.72
CA ARG A 324 25.48 -14.22 19.00
C ARG A 324 25.26 -12.91 19.73
N ASN A 325 25.20 -11.80 18.97
CA ASN A 325 24.98 -10.46 19.50
C ASN A 325 23.70 -9.91 18.85
N GLY A 326 22.58 -9.91 19.56
CA GLY A 326 21.32 -9.35 19.10
C GLY A 326 20.27 -10.36 18.63
N GLY A 327 20.54 -11.67 18.67
CA GLY A 327 19.55 -12.69 18.28
C GLY A 327 19.21 -12.69 16.79
N GLN A 328 18.09 -13.28 16.42
CA GLN A 328 17.59 -13.39 15.05
C GLN A 328 17.08 -12.03 14.51
N ARG A 329 17.12 -11.84 13.19
CA ARG A 329 16.43 -10.74 12.53
C ARG A 329 14.92 -10.98 12.56
N THR A 330 14.20 -9.98 13.02
CA THR A 330 12.76 -10.01 13.26
C THR A 330 12.00 -9.23 12.20
N TRP A 331 12.29 -7.95 12.05
CA TRP A 331 11.71 -7.10 11.05
C TRP A 331 12.75 -6.57 10.08
N THR A 332 12.32 -6.46 8.83
CA THR A 332 13.04 -5.70 7.80
C THR A 332 12.15 -4.56 7.32
N ILE A 333 12.73 -3.39 7.15
CA ILE A 333 12.14 -2.30 6.39
C ILE A 333 13.11 -1.86 5.31
N MET A 334 12.63 -1.81 4.07
CA MET A 334 13.38 -1.37 2.90
C MET A 334 12.62 -0.23 2.24
N VAL A 335 13.30 0.85 1.87
CA VAL A 335 12.69 2.01 1.21
C VAL A 335 13.32 2.20 -0.16
N TYR A 336 12.50 2.32 -1.19
CA TYR A 336 12.91 2.73 -2.52
C TYR A 336 13.15 4.24 -2.54
N LEU A 337 14.35 4.66 -2.93
CA LEU A 337 14.71 6.08 -2.98
C LEU A 337 14.44 6.71 -4.35
N ASN A 338 14.21 5.89 -5.36
CA ASN A 338 13.83 6.34 -6.70
C ASN A 338 12.89 5.32 -7.37
N ALA A 339 12.22 5.75 -8.42
CA ALA A 339 11.59 4.86 -9.38
C ALA A 339 12.64 4.33 -10.35
N VAL A 340 12.51 3.07 -10.76
CA VAL A 340 13.38 2.43 -11.76
C VAL A 340 12.65 2.43 -13.10
N GLU A 341 13.38 2.73 -14.18
CA GLU A 341 12.77 2.82 -15.50
C GLU A 341 12.33 1.45 -16.03
N LEU A 342 13.16 0.40 -15.79
CA LEU A 342 12.83 -0.97 -16.19
C LEU A 342 13.58 -1.96 -15.29
N GLY A 343 12.86 -2.98 -14.77
CA GLY A 343 13.41 -3.98 -13.87
C GLY A 343 13.48 -3.52 -12.41
N GLY A 344 14.24 -4.26 -11.61
CA GLY A 344 14.56 -3.90 -10.24
C GLY A 344 13.44 -4.16 -9.22
N GLU A 345 12.39 -4.88 -9.58
CA GLU A 345 11.33 -5.24 -8.65
C GLU A 345 11.87 -6.05 -7.47
N THR A 346 11.17 -5.99 -6.34
CA THR A 346 11.40 -6.90 -5.23
C THR A 346 10.35 -8.01 -5.28
N LEU A 347 10.77 -9.23 -5.60
CA LEU A 347 9.89 -10.39 -5.76
C LEU A 347 9.90 -11.27 -4.51
N PHE A 348 8.76 -11.40 -3.84
CA PHE A 348 8.52 -12.40 -2.81
C PHE A 348 8.04 -13.69 -3.48
N LYS A 349 8.97 -14.55 -3.86
CA LYS A 349 8.74 -15.69 -4.74
C LYS A 349 7.68 -16.68 -4.22
N ARG A 350 7.72 -17.01 -2.93
CA ARG A 350 6.77 -17.94 -2.31
C ARG A 350 5.39 -17.36 -2.05
N LEU A 351 5.28 -16.03 -2.08
CA LEU A 351 4.00 -15.32 -2.00
C LEU A 351 3.43 -15.02 -3.40
N GLY A 352 4.24 -15.16 -4.46
CA GLY A 352 3.86 -14.79 -5.82
C GLY A 352 3.58 -13.28 -5.96
N ARG A 353 4.32 -12.44 -5.21
CA ARG A 353 4.12 -10.99 -5.17
C ARG A 353 5.38 -10.24 -5.54
N SER A 354 5.24 -9.33 -6.49
CA SER A 354 6.28 -8.43 -6.96
C SER A 354 5.93 -6.99 -6.59
N PHE A 355 6.92 -6.23 -6.14
CA PHE A 355 6.79 -4.83 -5.78
C PHE A 355 7.71 -3.99 -6.66
N VAL A 356 7.12 -3.05 -7.37
CA VAL A 356 7.83 -2.14 -8.28
C VAL A 356 8.44 -1.00 -7.47
N PRO A 357 9.71 -0.63 -7.73
CA PRO A 357 10.33 0.51 -7.07
C PRO A 357 9.58 1.81 -7.34
N ALA A 358 9.02 2.40 -6.28
CA ALA A 358 8.38 3.72 -6.30
C ALA A 358 9.05 4.63 -5.27
N ILE A 359 9.32 5.88 -5.64
CA ILE A 359 10.07 6.83 -4.80
C ILE A 359 9.39 7.03 -3.44
N GLY A 360 10.15 6.89 -2.36
CA GLY A 360 9.69 7.07 -0.99
C GLY A 360 8.84 5.91 -0.44
N THR A 361 8.52 4.90 -1.26
CA THR A 361 7.72 3.75 -0.84
C THR A 361 8.59 2.76 -0.08
N ALA A 362 8.10 2.30 1.08
CA ALA A 362 8.74 1.26 1.86
C ALA A 362 8.02 -0.07 1.77
N LEU A 363 8.80 -1.15 1.87
CA LEU A 363 8.32 -2.48 2.20
C LEU A 363 8.78 -2.84 3.61
N ALA A 364 7.86 -3.29 4.46
CA ALA A 364 8.20 -3.81 5.77
C ALA A 364 7.66 -5.23 5.93
N TRP A 365 8.50 -6.15 6.44
CA TRP A 365 8.06 -7.53 6.63
C TRP A 365 8.63 -8.17 7.89
N ASN A 366 7.82 -9.04 8.48
CA ASN A 366 8.22 -9.85 9.63
C ASN A 366 8.91 -11.13 9.14
N ASN A 367 10.16 -11.29 9.52
CA ASN A 367 10.99 -12.43 9.15
C ASN A 367 10.67 -13.72 9.89
N LEU A 368 9.80 -13.66 10.88
CA LEU A 368 9.47 -14.79 11.75
C LEU A 368 7.97 -15.12 11.68
N LEU A 369 7.62 -16.32 12.07
CA LEU A 369 6.26 -16.77 12.34
C LEU A 369 5.86 -16.43 13.79
N ILE A 370 4.59 -16.60 14.12
CA ILE A 370 4.03 -16.27 15.45
C ILE A 370 4.68 -17.07 16.59
N ASP A 371 5.23 -18.26 16.29
CA ASP A 371 5.97 -19.11 17.23
C ASP A 371 7.46 -18.74 17.36
N GLY A 372 7.91 -17.68 16.70
CA GLY A 372 9.30 -17.23 16.68
C GLY A 372 10.20 -17.99 15.70
N SER A 373 9.68 -18.98 14.99
CA SER A 373 10.45 -19.69 13.95
C SER A 373 10.62 -18.84 12.69
N PRO A 374 11.70 -19.04 11.91
CA PRO A 374 11.91 -18.35 10.66
C PRO A 374 10.79 -18.56 9.65
N ASN A 375 10.32 -17.46 9.04
CA ASN A 375 9.24 -17.51 8.06
C ASN A 375 9.78 -17.77 6.64
N PRO A 376 9.56 -18.98 6.06
CA PRO A 376 10.07 -19.29 4.73
C PRO A 376 9.36 -18.52 3.61
N PHE A 377 8.20 -17.91 3.87
CA PHE A 377 7.45 -17.12 2.88
C PHE A 377 8.04 -15.72 2.67
N THR A 378 8.98 -15.28 3.52
CA THR A 378 9.74 -14.05 3.32
C THR A 378 10.96 -14.21 2.39
N LEU A 379 11.10 -15.35 1.72
CA LEU A 379 12.09 -15.54 0.65
C LEU A 379 11.81 -14.52 -0.47
N HIS A 380 12.79 -13.66 -0.75
CA HIS A 380 12.67 -12.59 -1.72
C HIS A 380 13.96 -12.38 -2.53
N GLU A 381 13.84 -11.68 -3.64
CA GLU A 381 14.96 -11.33 -4.52
C GLU A 381 14.78 -9.91 -5.08
N ALA A 382 15.91 -9.26 -5.37
CA ALA A 382 15.91 -8.04 -6.17
C ALA A 382 16.15 -8.42 -7.63
N MET A 383 15.15 -8.21 -8.47
CA MET A 383 15.22 -8.51 -9.90
C MET A 383 16.27 -7.64 -10.59
N PRO A 384 16.88 -8.12 -11.68
CA PRO A 384 17.86 -7.34 -12.43
C PRO A 384 17.32 -5.97 -12.86
N ILE A 385 18.18 -4.96 -12.82
CA ILE A 385 17.90 -3.67 -13.43
C ILE A 385 18.08 -3.82 -14.94
N GLU A 386 17.08 -3.46 -15.70
CA GLU A 386 17.14 -3.51 -17.17
C GLU A 386 17.42 -2.12 -17.76
N LEU A 387 16.91 -1.06 -17.13
CA LEU A 387 17.15 0.33 -17.53
C LEU A 387 17.15 1.24 -16.30
N GLY A 388 18.10 2.18 -16.24
CA GLY A 388 18.26 3.11 -15.13
C GLY A 388 19.10 2.56 -13.97
N SER A 389 18.77 2.94 -12.76
CA SER A 389 19.41 2.45 -11.53
C SER A 389 18.40 2.40 -10.40
N LYS A 390 18.62 1.50 -9.42
CA LYS A 390 17.80 1.37 -8.22
C LYS A 390 18.60 1.75 -6.99
N TRP A 391 18.03 2.63 -6.19
CA TRP A 391 18.58 3.05 -4.91
C TRP A 391 17.62 2.68 -3.80
N VAL A 392 18.14 2.02 -2.75
CA VAL A 392 17.34 1.64 -1.58
C VAL A 392 18.13 1.84 -0.29
N ILE A 393 17.41 2.01 0.80
CA ILE A 393 17.94 1.80 2.14
C ILE A 393 17.24 0.59 2.76
N THR A 394 17.99 -0.19 3.54
CA THR A 394 17.46 -1.35 4.26
C THR A 394 17.86 -1.28 5.72
N LYS A 395 16.91 -1.56 6.59
CA LYS A 395 17.05 -1.60 8.04
C LYS A 395 16.53 -2.92 8.57
N TRP A 396 17.30 -3.55 9.44
CA TRP A 396 16.91 -4.78 10.13
C TRP A 396 16.78 -4.54 11.64
N PHE A 397 15.81 -5.18 12.23
CA PHE A 397 15.63 -5.23 13.68
C PHE A 397 15.88 -6.65 14.20
N ARG A 398 16.42 -6.71 15.40
CA ARG A 398 16.87 -7.94 16.07
C ARG A 398 15.92 -8.35 17.18
N ALA A 399 15.97 -9.62 17.57
CA ALA A 399 15.18 -10.15 18.69
C ALA A 399 15.69 -9.67 20.05
N GLU A 400 16.97 -9.32 20.15
CA GLU A 400 17.63 -8.91 21.41
C GLU A 400 18.50 -7.67 21.14
N SER A 401 18.69 -6.83 22.15
CA SER A 401 19.66 -5.75 22.09
C SER A 401 21.07 -6.36 22.07
N GLY A 402 21.91 -5.94 21.12
CA GLY A 402 23.30 -6.33 21.09
C GLY A 402 23.96 -5.99 22.41
N ARG A 403 24.71 -6.91 22.99
CA ARG A 403 25.58 -6.60 24.14
C ARG A 403 26.62 -5.61 23.61
N ASN A 404 26.52 -4.37 24.07
CA ASN A 404 27.54 -3.37 23.80
C ASN A 404 28.89 -3.93 24.29
N GLY A 405 29.78 -4.25 23.37
CA GLY A 405 31.17 -4.48 23.64
C GLY A 405 31.91 -3.16 23.72
#